data_ca0bf2185b0bed78332348c8eb067d0f
#
_entry.id   ca0bf2185b0bed78332348c8eb067d0f
#
_cell.length_a   1.000
_cell.length_b   1.000
_cell.length_c   1.000
_cell.angle_alpha   90.00
_cell.angle_beta   90.00
_cell.angle_gamma   90.00
#
_symmetry.space_group_name_H-M   'P 1'
#
loop_
_entity.id
_entity.type
_entity.pdbx_description
1 polymer ?
#
loop_
_entity_poly.entity_id
_entity_poly.type
_entity_poly.pdbx_seq_one_letter_code
_entity_poly.pdbx_strand_id
1 'polypeptide(L)'
;MLGLYVAGDSGAYLNPAITLSNCIYRQLPWRRFPMYLAAQMLGGFVGSGIVYANYISSIDWFEGGKMRTVPPAEKATAAIFCTYPQPFLTKTSQFFSEFIASTLLMFVIFALKDPSNNGVPKV
;
A
#
# COMPACT_ATOMS: atom_id res chain seq x y z
N MET A 1 -9.13 5.38 5.86
CA MET A 1 -9.87 5.31 7.12
C MET A 1 -10.83 4.11 7.15
N LEU A 2 -11.79 3.99 6.22
CA LEU A 2 -12.77 2.89 6.22
C LEU A 2 -12.13 1.50 6.26
N GLY A 3 -11.09 1.24 5.48
CA GLY A 3 -10.38 -0.05 5.47
C GLY A 3 -9.73 -0.42 6.81
N LEU A 4 -9.25 0.55 7.57
CA LEU A 4 -8.71 0.32 8.91
C LEU A 4 -9.78 -0.10 9.90
N TYR A 5 -10.97 0.47 9.77
CA TYR A 5 -12.13 0.10 10.59
C TYR A 5 -12.62 -1.33 10.30
N VAL A 6 -12.82 -1.64 9.02
CA VAL A 6 -13.31 -2.97 8.59
C VAL A 6 -12.30 -4.07 8.89
N ALA A 7 -11.00 -3.79 8.77
CA ALA A 7 -9.93 -4.75 9.01
C ALA A 7 -9.39 -4.72 10.46
N GLY A 8 -10.02 -4.00 11.37
CA GLY A 8 -9.55 -3.78 12.75
C GLY A 8 -9.25 -5.06 13.52
N ASP A 9 -10.12 -6.05 13.44
CA ASP A 9 -9.96 -7.35 14.12
C ASP A 9 -8.73 -8.14 13.63
N SER A 10 -8.29 -7.91 12.40
CA SER A 10 -7.08 -8.52 11.84
C SER A 10 -5.79 -7.77 12.21
N GLY A 11 -5.89 -6.64 12.93
CA GLY A 11 -4.78 -5.72 13.21
C GLY A 11 -4.54 -4.69 12.12
N ALA A 12 -5.29 -4.74 11.01
CA ALA A 12 -5.29 -3.77 9.91
C ALA A 12 -3.88 -3.45 9.36
N TYR A 13 -3.04 -4.46 9.19
CA TYR A 13 -1.67 -4.24 8.69
C TYR A 13 -1.65 -3.75 7.23
N LEU A 14 -2.57 -4.23 6.38
CA LEU A 14 -2.84 -3.79 5.00
C LEU A 14 -1.62 -3.76 4.04
N ASN A 15 -0.45 -4.15 4.50
CA ASN A 15 0.80 -4.11 3.76
C ASN A 15 1.72 -5.25 4.22
N PRO A 16 2.30 -6.03 3.29
CA PRO A 16 3.22 -7.12 3.62
C PRO A 16 4.46 -6.69 4.42
N ALA A 17 5.03 -5.53 4.13
CA ALA A 17 6.19 -5.00 4.84
C ALA A 17 5.84 -4.64 6.30
N ILE A 18 4.66 -4.04 6.52
CA ILE A 18 4.15 -3.75 7.87
C ILE A 18 3.87 -5.05 8.62
N THR A 19 3.30 -6.06 7.96
CA THR A 19 3.08 -7.38 8.55
C THR A 19 4.39 -8.05 8.95
N LEU A 20 5.40 -8.01 8.07
CA LEU A 20 6.74 -8.53 8.34
C LEU A 20 7.38 -7.85 9.55
N SER A 21 7.34 -6.53 9.60
CA SER A 21 7.88 -5.75 10.72
C SER A 21 7.18 -6.08 12.04
N ASN A 22 5.87 -6.34 12.01
CA ASN A 22 5.14 -6.80 13.20
C ASN A 22 5.53 -8.23 13.61
N CYS A 23 5.88 -9.11 12.67
CA CYS A 23 6.43 -10.43 13.01
C CYS A 23 7.79 -10.31 13.73
N ILE A 24 8.63 -9.37 13.30
CA ILE A 24 9.97 -9.17 13.86
C ILE A 24 9.92 -8.48 15.22
N TYR A 25 9.17 -7.39 15.34
CA TYR A 25 9.24 -6.49 16.49
C TYR A 25 8.05 -6.57 17.46
N ARG A 26 6.89 -7.09 17.02
CA ARG A 26 5.64 -7.08 17.78
C ARG A 26 5.06 -8.47 18.05
N GLN A 27 5.86 -9.51 17.93
CA GLN A 27 5.51 -10.90 18.26
C GLN A 27 4.29 -11.45 17.49
N LEU A 28 4.01 -10.93 16.29
CA LEU A 28 3.02 -11.57 15.44
C LEU A 28 3.55 -12.97 15.04
N PRO A 29 2.79 -14.06 15.26
CA PRO A 29 3.25 -15.41 14.95
C PRO A 29 3.59 -15.58 13.47
N TRP A 30 4.80 -16.04 13.17
CA TRP A 30 5.30 -16.26 11.79
C TRP A 30 4.39 -17.18 10.96
N ARG A 31 3.68 -18.10 11.61
CA ARG A 31 2.70 -18.97 10.95
C ARG A 31 1.54 -18.18 10.30
N ARG A 32 1.24 -16.99 10.78
CA ARG A 32 0.20 -16.12 10.22
C ARG A 32 0.68 -15.28 9.05
N PHE A 33 1.99 -15.07 8.91
CA PHE A 33 2.55 -14.20 7.88
C PHE A 33 2.13 -14.60 6.45
N PRO A 34 2.24 -15.87 5.99
CA PRO A 34 1.85 -16.23 4.64
C PRO A 34 0.35 -16.05 4.37
N MET A 35 -0.51 -16.24 5.38
CA MET A 35 -1.94 -15.99 5.24
C MET A 35 -2.24 -14.49 5.05
N TYR A 36 -1.60 -13.64 5.84
CA TYR A 36 -1.73 -12.19 5.68
C TYR A 36 -1.21 -11.73 4.32
N LEU A 37 -0.07 -12.25 3.89
CA LEU A 37 0.50 -11.95 2.57
C LEU A 37 -0.47 -12.30 1.45
N ALA A 38 -1.01 -13.51 1.46
CA ALA A 38 -1.97 -13.97 0.45
C ALA A 38 -3.25 -13.12 0.47
N ALA A 39 -3.81 -12.84 1.64
CA ALA A 39 -5.02 -12.02 1.78
C ALA A 39 -4.80 -10.58 1.30
N GLN A 40 -3.66 -9.99 1.59
CA GLN A 40 -3.31 -8.64 1.17
C GLN A 40 -3.10 -8.55 -0.35
N MET A 41 -2.42 -9.54 -0.95
CA MET A 41 -2.24 -9.62 -2.40
C MET A 41 -3.57 -9.79 -3.14
N LEU A 42 -4.40 -10.73 -2.67
CA LEU A 42 -5.73 -10.96 -3.25
C LEU A 42 -6.65 -9.75 -3.06
N GLY A 43 -6.64 -9.15 -1.88
CA GLY A 43 -7.44 -7.96 -1.59
C GLY A 43 -7.05 -6.76 -2.46
N GLY A 44 -5.75 -6.54 -2.66
CA GLY A 44 -5.24 -5.50 -3.56
C GLY A 44 -5.65 -5.77 -5.02
N PHE A 45 -5.53 -7.01 -5.48
CA PHE A 45 -5.91 -7.39 -6.83
C PHE A 45 -7.42 -7.21 -7.08
N VAL A 46 -8.27 -7.74 -6.19
CA VAL A 46 -9.73 -7.61 -6.30
C VAL A 46 -10.17 -6.16 -6.18
N GLY A 47 -9.63 -5.42 -5.21
CA GLY A 47 -9.92 -4.00 -5.05
C GLY A 47 -9.54 -3.17 -6.29
N SER A 48 -8.38 -3.40 -6.85
CA SER A 48 -7.94 -2.77 -8.11
C SER A 48 -8.86 -3.14 -9.27
N GLY A 49 -9.30 -4.40 -9.35
CA GLY A 49 -10.23 -4.87 -10.36
C GLY A 49 -11.60 -4.16 -10.28
N ILE A 50 -12.13 -3.98 -9.08
CA ILE A 50 -13.39 -3.25 -8.85
C ILE A 50 -13.25 -1.78 -9.26
N VAL A 51 -12.17 -1.12 -8.86
CA VAL A 51 -11.90 0.27 -9.25
C VAL A 51 -11.75 0.38 -10.77
N TYR A 52 -11.00 -0.53 -11.39
CA TYR A 52 -10.84 -0.57 -12.85
C TYR A 52 -12.18 -0.73 -13.57
N ALA A 53 -13.00 -1.68 -13.14
CA ALA A 53 -14.32 -1.93 -13.74
C ALA A 53 -15.25 -0.71 -13.62
N ASN A 54 -15.21 -0.02 -12.48
CA ASN A 54 -16.03 1.17 -12.23
C ASN A 54 -15.60 2.37 -13.09
N TYR A 55 -14.31 2.51 -13.36
CA TYR A 55 -13.74 3.67 -14.06
C TYR A 55 -13.30 3.39 -15.50
N ILE A 56 -13.60 2.21 -16.05
CA ILE A 56 -13.10 1.79 -17.36
C ILE A 56 -13.42 2.80 -18.48
N SER A 57 -14.63 3.34 -18.49
CA SER A 57 -15.03 4.34 -19.51
C SER A 57 -14.27 5.67 -19.37
N SER A 58 -14.00 6.09 -18.14
CA SER A 58 -13.22 7.30 -17.86
C SER A 58 -11.74 7.12 -18.26
N ILE A 59 -11.20 5.93 -18.01
CA ILE A 59 -9.84 5.55 -18.39
C ILE A 59 -9.71 5.51 -19.91
N ASP A 60 -10.66 4.87 -20.61
CA ASP A 60 -10.70 4.82 -22.08
C ASP A 60 -10.78 6.22 -22.71
N TRP A 61 -11.59 7.09 -22.12
CA TRP A 61 -11.70 8.47 -22.58
C TRP A 61 -10.40 9.26 -22.39
N PHE A 62 -9.77 9.12 -21.23
CA PHE A 62 -8.52 9.82 -20.90
C PHE A 62 -7.34 9.37 -21.77
N GLU A 63 -7.17 8.05 -21.96
CA GLU A 63 -6.12 7.48 -22.78
C GLU A 63 -6.39 7.62 -24.29
N GLY A 64 -7.64 7.92 -24.69
CA GLY A 64 -8.06 8.05 -26.08
C GLY A 64 -8.27 6.72 -26.78
N GLY A 65 -8.49 5.62 -26.05
CA GLY A 65 -8.75 4.29 -26.60
C GLY A 65 -8.67 3.17 -25.55
N LYS A 66 -8.77 1.94 -26.03
CA LYS A 66 -8.74 0.75 -25.17
C LYS A 66 -7.32 0.24 -24.84
N MET A 67 -6.30 0.90 -25.35
CA MET A 67 -4.91 0.56 -25.03
C MET A 67 -4.51 1.16 -23.70
N ARG A 68 -3.92 0.35 -22.82
CA ARG A 68 -3.40 0.81 -21.52
C ARG A 68 -1.94 1.18 -21.65
N THR A 69 -1.59 2.35 -21.17
CA THR A 69 -0.23 2.87 -21.24
C THR A 69 0.38 3.02 -19.85
N VAL A 70 1.70 2.89 -19.80
CA VAL A 70 2.49 3.07 -18.58
C VAL A 70 3.34 4.33 -18.69
N PRO A 71 3.68 4.99 -17.58
CA PRO A 71 4.64 6.08 -17.59
C PRO A 71 5.96 5.66 -18.27
N PRO A 72 6.59 6.54 -19.06
CA PRO A 72 6.43 8.00 -19.09
C PRO A 72 5.41 8.57 -20.11
N ALA A 73 4.49 7.77 -20.64
CA ALA A 73 3.49 8.30 -21.57
C ALA A 73 2.62 9.39 -20.91
N GLU A 74 2.32 10.48 -21.64
CA GLU A 74 1.59 11.65 -21.11
C GLU A 74 0.20 11.29 -20.54
N LYS A 75 -0.48 10.33 -21.15
CA LYS A 75 -1.83 9.91 -20.77
C LYS A 75 -1.84 8.56 -20.04
N ALA A 76 -0.73 8.20 -19.41
CA ALA A 76 -0.65 6.92 -18.72
C ALA A 76 -1.54 6.88 -17.48
N THR A 77 -2.38 5.85 -17.36
CA THR A 77 -3.29 5.63 -16.20
C THR A 77 -2.81 4.53 -15.27
N ALA A 78 -1.75 3.82 -15.60
CA ALA A 78 -1.20 2.76 -14.75
C ALA A 78 -0.82 3.24 -13.33
N ALA A 79 -0.50 4.53 -13.18
CA ALA A 79 -0.21 5.16 -11.89
C ALA A 79 -1.41 5.23 -10.93
N ILE A 80 -2.63 4.95 -11.40
CA ILE A 80 -3.81 4.80 -10.52
C ILE A 80 -3.67 3.57 -9.64
N PHE A 81 -3.00 2.51 -10.13
CA PHE A 81 -2.92 1.20 -9.47
C PHE A 81 -1.57 0.91 -8.83
N CYS A 82 -0.52 1.59 -9.26
CA CYS A 82 0.83 1.40 -8.73
C CYS A 82 1.67 2.69 -8.86
N THR A 83 2.65 2.81 -7.97
CA THR A 83 3.55 3.97 -7.97
C THR A 83 4.63 3.81 -9.04
N TYR A 84 4.94 4.89 -9.71
CA TYR A 84 6.04 4.99 -10.66
C TYR A 84 7.00 6.09 -10.22
N PRO A 85 8.32 5.86 -10.27
CA PRO A 85 9.29 6.89 -9.96
C PRO A 85 9.29 7.96 -11.05
N GLN A 86 9.60 9.19 -10.65
CA GLN A 86 9.73 10.29 -11.61
C GLN A 86 10.90 10.05 -12.55
N PRO A 87 10.78 10.41 -13.84
CA PRO A 87 11.80 10.11 -14.86
C PRO A 87 13.18 10.72 -14.59
N PHE A 88 13.23 11.82 -13.82
CA PHE A 88 14.48 12.51 -13.47
C PHE A 88 15.22 11.89 -12.28
N LEU A 89 14.62 10.91 -11.58
CA LEU A 89 15.24 10.28 -10.42
C LEU A 89 16.21 9.18 -10.84
N THR A 90 17.41 9.22 -10.28
CA THR A 90 18.37 8.10 -10.39
C THR A 90 17.86 6.87 -9.61
N LYS A 91 18.29 5.67 -9.97
CA LYS A 91 17.91 4.43 -9.26
C LYS A 91 18.23 4.49 -7.76
N THR A 92 19.35 5.11 -7.40
CA THR A 92 19.75 5.32 -6.01
C THR A 92 18.76 6.24 -5.29
N SER A 93 18.37 7.36 -5.92
CA SER A 93 17.39 8.29 -5.34
C SER A 93 16.01 7.63 -5.20
N GLN A 94 15.59 6.81 -6.16
CA GLN A 94 14.35 6.04 -6.09
C GLN A 94 14.34 5.11 -4.86
N PHE A 95 15.43 4.35 -4.67
CA PHE A 95 15.56 3.46 -3.52
C PHE A 95 15.51 4.22 -2.19
N PHE A 96 16.31 5.29 -2.05
CA PHE A 96 16.34 6.06 -0.81
C PHE A 96 15.03 6.78 -0.51
N SER A 97 14.32 7.27 -1.52
CA SER A 97 13.00 7.88 -1.36
C SER A 97 12.00 6.90 -0.75
N GLU A 98 11.89 5.70 -1.32
CA GLU A 98 11.00 4.65 -0.80
C GLU A 98 11.46 4.16 0.59
N PHE A 99 12.75 4.01 0.80
CA PHE A 99 13.31 3.58 2.08
C PHE A 99 12.97 4.57 3.21
N ILE A 100 13.21 5.87 2.98
CA ILE A 100 12.94 6.91 3.98
C ILE A 100 11.43 7.00 4.25
N ALA A 101 10.60 7.04 3.21
CA ALA A 101 9.15 7.12 3.36
C ALA A 101 8.59 5.92 4.14
N SER A 102 9.03 4.71 3.80
CA SER A 102 8.61 3.48 4.49
C SER A 102 9.11 3.43 5.94
N THR A 103 10.33 3.88 6.20
CA THR A 103 10.90 3.93 7.55
C THR A 103 10.10 4.89 8.43
N LEU A 104 9.81 6.09 7.95
CA LEU A 104 9.01 7.07 8.69
C LEU A 104 7.59 6.57 8.94
N LEU A 105 6.96 5.94 7.95
CA LEU A 105 5.64 5.33 8.12
C LEU A 105 5.65 4.29 9.24
N MET A 106 6.61 3.37 9.24
CA MET A 106 6.72 2.34 10.28
C MET A 106 7.02 2.92 11.65
N PHE A 107 7.89 3.91 11.72
CA PHE A 107 8.21 4.61 12.95
C PHE A 107 6.95 5.23 13.59
N VAL A 108 6.17 5.95 12.79
CA VAL A 108 4.92 6.57 13.26
C VAL A 108 3.90 5.52 13.70
N ILE A 109 3.72 4.43 12.92
CA ILE A 109 2.80 3.35 13.28
C ILE A 109 3.20 2.71 14.61
N PHE A 110 4.49 2.45 14.83
CA PHE A 110 4.97 1.84 16.06
C PHE A 110 4.86 2.81 17.25
N ALA A 111 5.18 4.07 17.05
CA ALA A 111 5.04 5.09 18.09
C ALA A 111 3.57 5.26 18.53
N LEU A 112 2.62 5.28 17.60
CA LEU A 112 1.20 5.39 17.91
C LEU A 112 0.61 4.15 18.60
N LYS A 113 1.18 2.97 18.32
CA LYS A 113 0.74 1.70 18.91
C LYS A 113 1.51 1.34 20.19
N ASP A 114 2.45 2.13 20.62
CA ASP A 114 3.24 1.87 21.82
C ASP A 114 2.45 2.29 23.08
N PRO A 115 2.12 1.33 23.98
CA PRO A 115 1.40 1.64 25.20
C PRO A 115 2.20 2.49 26.20
N SER A 116 3.52 2.54 26.07
CA SER A 116 4.39 3.37 26.91
C SER A 116 4.46 4.84 26.44
N ASN A 117 3.99 5.13 25.23
CA ASN A 117 3.89 6.48 24.69
C ASN A 117 2.46 7.03 24.91
N ASN A 118 2.31 8.36 24.88
CA ASN A 118 1.00 9.02 24.87
C ASN A 118 0.27 8.73 23.54
N GLY A 119 -0.01 7.46 23.32
CA GLY A 119 -0.65 6.96 22.11
C GLY A 119 -2.11 7.40 21.99
N VAL A 120 -2.69 7.14 20.82
CA VAL A 120 -4.11 7.39 20.56
C VAL A 120 -4.95 6.63 21.59
N PRO A 121 -5.91 7.29 22.27
CA PRO A 121 -6.82 6.61 23.19
C PRO A 121 -7.46 5.40 22.50
N LYS A 122 -7.49 4.27 23.22
CA LYS A 122 -8.26 3.10 22.75
C LYS A 122 -9.73 3.49 22.79
N VAL A 123 -10.34 3.64 21.66
CA VAL A 123 -11.78 3.83 21.48
C VAL A 123 -12.45 2.47 21.52
#